data_9341be0df13d5392ea8b7c8d8bf4af96
#
_entry.id   9341be0df13d5392ea8b7c8d8bf4af96
#
_cell.length_a   1.000
_cell.length_b   1.000
_cell.length_c   1.000
_cell.angle_alpha   90.00
_cell.angle_beta   90.00
_cell.angle_gamma   90.00
#
_symmetry.space_group_name_H-M   'P 1'
#
loop_
_entity.id
_entity.type
_entity.pdbx_description
1 polymer ?
#
loop_
_entity_poly.entity_id
_entity_poly.type
_entity_poly.pdbx_seq_one_letter_code
_entity_poly.pdbx_strand_id
1 'polypeptide(L)'
;MRPVRRLLVIAICALACSAPAHAALPLHTGRAVVPDSRTPQRLLDYRHALLGLDLVRGPGAAFALRQAGGLLIDPQLQLWSVPSHAAARMLPGLRAAGLVRSVTPDYPLKPLGASASASFCTDYYCPQEWWIHAVGADLWTPPGPGVPVTMIDSGVDLSHPEFVGRPDTTALNTQTFSATEDELHGTATASTAAAPANVGSDATNPSMEGIYPQAKLQIWDASPAGLLTVGGEIDGLASAARHGRGVINLSLGGLDRISIEEHAILAAFGAGSVIVASAGNDREQGSPRSYPASFAHVLTIGATDESNRPTYFSSSSPDMDLAAPGQDMIVAVPKIWNSSGYMPLDGTSFSAPLVSGAAAAVWTLRPTLTNTQLFEVMRRSAHQVSGRGWNRNTGYGILDVNAALIHKAPAADPQEPNEDVYLVRPNGLFRTGHPRLRGALTAHLEQGDDPEDVYRAYVPAHGRLNVTLRPSANVNLEVWGPRTSTVFERGAAARRDLLALSAKRGAQTERVTVRGAGAGKYVYVDAFLGKGVRDAGYTLSVASARR
;
A
#
# COMPACT_ATOMS: atom_id res chain seq x y z
N MET A 1 49.63 58.99 -16.83
CA MET A 1 49.03 58.51 -15.57
C MET A 1 48.56 57.09 -15.76
N ARG A 2 49.23 56.09 -15.22
CA ARG A 2 48.89 54.66 -15.33
C ARG A 2 48.09 54.23 -14.08
N PRO A 3 47.03 53.47 -14.19
CA PRO A 3 46.43 52.83 -13.02
C PRO A 3 47.06 51.46 -12.76
N VAL A 4 47.39 51.24 -11.48
CA VAL A 4 47.96 50.06 -10.89
C VAL A 4 46.96 48.89 -10.92
N ARG A 5 47.35 47.79 -11.54
CA ARG A 5 46.63 46.49 -11.43
C ARG A 5 46.93 45.86 -10.05
N ARG A 6 45.92 45.72 -9.23
CA ARG A 6 46.00 44.82 -8.05
C ARG A 6 45.63 43.39 -8.49
N LEU A 7 46.58 42.50 -8.41
CA LEU A 7 46.33 41.05 -8.47
C LEU A 7 45.58 40.63 -7.20
N LEU A 8 44.42 40.06 -7.37
CA LEU A 8 43.70 39.34 -6.29
C LEU A 8 44.12 37.87 -6.39
N VAL A 9 44.90 37.38 -5.44
CA VAL A 9 45.22 35.96 -5.27
C VAL A 9 44.00 35.32 -4.61
N ILE A 10 43.27 34.51 -5.36
CA ILE A 10 42.19 33.66 -4.81
C ILE A 10 42.85 32.40 -4.28
N ALA A 11 42.94 32.29 -2.97
CA ALA A 11 43.29 31.06 -2.30
C ALA A 11 42.06 30.11 -2.38
N ILE A 12 42.18 29.06 -3.18
CA ILE A 12 41.20 27.97 -3.21
C ILE A 12 41.45 27.13 -1.96
N CYS A 13 40.68 27.38 -0.91
CA CYS A 13 40.52 26.40 0.18
C CYS A 13 39.70 25.23 -0.34
N ALA A 14 40.36 24.12 -0.64
CA ALA A 14 39.70 22.85 -0.81
C ALA A 14 39.14 22.41 0.55
N LEU A 15 37.87 22.76 0.83
CA LEU A 15 37.14 22.07 1.87
C LEU A 15 36.77 20.69 1.29
N ALA A 16 37.50 19.69 1.77
CA ALA A 16 37.06 18.31 1.66
C ALA A 16 35.74 18.20 2.44
N CYS A 17 34.61 18.19 1.75
CA CYS A 17 33.35 17.70 2.31
C CYS A 17 33.54 16.22 2.59
N SER A 18 33.89 15.90 3.84
CA SER A 18 33.71 14.56 4.37
C SER A 18 32.19 14.33 4.44
N ALA A 19 31.65 13.55 3.51
CA ALA A 19 30.33 12.94 3.65
C ALA A 19 30.28 12.25 5.02
N PRO A 20 29.17 12.33 5.76
CA PRO A 20 29.02 11.55 6.96
C PRO A 20 29.13 10.08 6.56
N ALA A 21 30.18 9.43 7.05
CA ALA A 21 30.32 8.00 6.93
C ALA A 21 29.03 7.38 7.53
N HIS A 22 28.20 6.82 6.67
CA HIS A 22 27.22 5.85 7.13
C HIS A 22 28.04 4.84 7.89
N ALA A 23 27.73 4.65 9.17
CA ALA A 23 28.36 3.66 9.99
C ALA A 23 28.11 2.30 9.33
N ALA A 24 29.04 1.87 8.49
CA ALA A 24 29.06 0.54 7.94
C ALA A 24 29.09 -0.39 9.15
N LEU A 25 28.08 -1.24 9.27
CA LEU A 25 28.10 -2.33 10.23
C LEU A 25 29.45 -3.05 10.07
N PRO A 26 30.17 -3.37 11.16
CA PRO A 26 31.50 -3.91 11.07
C PRO A 26 31.48 -5.20 10.25
N LEU A 27 32.10 -5.17 9.09
CA LEU A 27 32.37 -6.33 8.25
C LEU A 27 33.41 -7.19 8.95
N HIS A 28 33.01 -8.26 9.61
CA HIS A 28 33.93 -9.27 10.09
C HIS A 28 34.45 -10.09 8.91
N THR A 29 35.63 -9.76 8.45
CA THR A 29 36.35 -10.56 7.45
C THR A 29 36.77 -11.90 8.04
N GLY A 30 36.20 -12.99 7.56
CA GLY A 30 36.87 -14.26 7.33
C GLY A 30 37.27 -15.13 8.51
N ARG A 31 36.72 -15.00 9.72
CA ARG A 31 36.82 -16.03 10.76
C ARG A 31 35.43 -16.49 11.18
N ALA A 32 35.25 -17.81 11.26
CA ALA A 32 34.05 -18.38 11.86
C ALA A 32 33.84 -17.72 13.24
N VAL A 33 32.83 -16.89 13.36
CA VAL A 33 32.47 -16.25 14.61
C VAL A 33 31.89 -17.35 15.49
N VAL A 34 32.66 -17.79 16.47
CA VAL A 34 32.14 -18.63 17.54
C VAL A 34 31.03 -17.81 18.22
N PRO A 35 29.79 -18.29 18.29
CA PRO A 35 28.70 -17.54 18.88
C PRO A 35 29.08 -17.16 20.32
N ASP A 36 29.14 -15.88 20.62
CA ASP A 36 29.34 -15.45 22.00
C ASP A 36 28.03 -15.70 22.76
N SER A 37 27.96 -16.88 23.34
CA SER A 37 26.81 -17.31 24.11
C SER A 37 26.66 -16.57 25.46
N ARG A 38 27.56 -15.65 25.80
CA ARG A 38 27.63 -15.05 27.13
C ARG A 38 26.95 -13.71 27.29
N THR A 39 26.64 -13.00 26.21
CA THR A 39 26.04 -11.66 26.30
C THR A 39 24.76 -11.54 25.44
N PRO A 40 23.58 -11.60 26.09
CA PRO A 40 22.30 -11.31 25.40
C PRO A 40 22.27 -9.92 24.75
N GLN A 41 23.08 -8.99 25.25
CA GLN A 41 23.15 -7.60 24.78
C GLN A 41 23.54 -7.49 23.30
N ARG A 42 24.43 -8.35 22.80
CA ARG A 42 24.84 -8.36 21.39
C ARG A 42 23.77 -8.83 20.42
N LEU A 43 22.74 -9.53 20.91
CA LEU A 43 21.59 -9.88 20.09
C LEU A 43 20.74 -8.67 19.74
N LEU A 44 20.76 -7.63 20.58
CA LEU A 44 19.95 -6.42 20.42
C LEU A 44 20.44 -5.51 19.28
N ASP A 45 21.67 -5.73 18.80
CA ASP A 45 22.22 -5.00 17.64
C ASP A 45 21.58 -5.49 16.31
N TYR A 46 20.80 -6.56 16.36
CA TYR A 46 20.15 -7.18 15.20
C TYR A 46 18.63 -7.28 15.41
N ARG A 47 17.86 -7.33 14.33
CA ARG A 47 16.39 -7.46 14.42
C ARG A 47 15.94 -8.81 14.96
N HIS A 48 16.61 -9.89 14.55
CA HIS A 48 16.31 -11.27 14.93
C HIS A 48 17.56 -12.00 15.42
N ALA A 49 17.32 -13.05 16.20
CA ALA A 49 18.31 -14.02 16.61
C ALA A 49 17.90 -15.42 16.18
N LEU A 50 18.85 -16.23 15.74
CA LEU A 50 18.67 -17.62 15.39
C LEU A 50 18.91 -18.49 16.63
N LEU A 51 17.91 -19.24 17.07
CA LEU A 51 17.98 -20.14 18.21
C LEU A 51 17.83 -21.58 17.75
N GLY A 52 18.89 -22.38 17.88
CA GLY A 52 18.83 -23.83 17.78
C GLY A 52 18.46 -24.42 19.14
N LEU A 53 17.38 -25.20 19.23
CA LEU A 53 16.84 -25.71 20.49
C LEU A 53 16.71 -27.22 20.53
N ASP A 54 16.70 -27.78 21.72
CA ASP A 54 16.34 -29.17 21.99
C ASP A 54 14.91 -29.24 22.54
N LEU A 55 13.91 -29.27 21.63
CA LEU A 55 12.49 -29.29 22.01
C LEU A 55 11.99 -30.68 22.44
N VAL A 56 12.77 -31.71 22.24
CA VAL A 56 12.43 -33.05 22.80
C VAL A 56 12.41 -32.99 24.33
N ARG A 57 13.32 -32.15 24.90
CA ARG A 57 13.41 -31.93 26.35
C ARG A 57 12.47 -30.85 26.87
N GLY A 58 11.95 -29.97 26.00
CA GLY A 58 11.14 -28.83 26.40
C GLY A 58 10.02 -28.50 25.41
N PRO A 59 9.00 -29.34 25.24
CA PRO A 59 7.96 -29.13 24.24
C PRO A 59 7.17 -27.81 24.44
N GLY A 60 7.08 -27.29 25.66
CA GLY A 60 6.45 -26.01 25.96
C GLY A 60 7.21 -24.79 25.45
N ALA A 61 8.53 -24.92 25.19
CA ALA A 61 9.35 -23.83 24.68
C ALA A 61 8.91 -23.38 23.27
N ALA A 62 8.47 -24.30 22.42
CA ALA A 62 7.96 -23.98 21.09
C ALA A 62 6.73 -23.05 21.13
N PHE A 63 5.84 -23.28 22.09
CA PHE A 63 4.68 -22.41 22.30
C PHE A 63 5.12 -21.00 22.75
N ALA A 64 6.02 -20.93 23.74
CA ALA A 64 6.54 -19.66 24.24
C ALA A 64 7.27 -18.86 23.15
N LEU A 65 8.04 -19.53 22.27
CA LEU A 65 8.70 -18.87 21.13
C LEU A 65 7.71 -18.28 20.14
N ARG A 66 6.65 -19.03 19.78
CA ARG A 66 5.58 -18.53 18.90
C ARG A 66 4.87 -17.31 19.49
N GLN A 67 4.57 -17.35 20.78
CA GLN A 67 3.97 -16.19 21.49
C GLN A 67 4.90 -14.99 21.53
N ALA A 68 6.20 -15.21 21.47
CA ALA A 68 7.20 -14.15 21.41
C ALA A 68 7.50 -13.65 19.96
N GLY A 69 6.74 -14.09 18.97
CA GLY A 69 6.94 -13.74 17.56
C GLY A 69 8.00 -14.59 16.84
N GLY A 70 8.41 -15.72 17.44
CA GLY A 70 9.38 -16.63 16.83
C GLY A 70 8.77 -17.46 15.70
N LEU A 71 9.54 -17.62 14.62
CA LEU A 71 9.24 -18.45 13.47
C LEU A 71 10.15 -19.69 13.46
N LEU A 72 9.56 -20.87 13.27
CA LEU A 72 10.32 -22.10 13.06
C LEU A 72 10.84 -22.11 11.61
N ILE A 73 12.17 -21.99 11.44
CA ILE A 73 12.82 -21.98 10.13
C ILE A 73 13.01 -23.40 9.61
N ASP A 74 13.57 -24.25 10.48
CA ASP A 74 13.84 -25.65 10.14
C ASP A 74 13.36 -26.60 11.25
N PRO A 75 12.36 -27.45 10.96
CA PRO A 75 11.84 -28.42 11.93
C PRO A 75 12.83 -29.52 12.30
N GLN A 76 13.73 -29.93 11.39
CA GLN A 76 14.71 -30.99 11.65
C GLN A 76 15.83 -30.50 12.57
N LEU A 77 16.33 -29.29 12.29
CA LEU A 77 17.34 -28.65 13.12
C LEU A 77 16.74 -28.00 14.37
N GLN A 78 15.42 -27.92 14.48
CA GLN A 78 14.74 -27.19 15.55
C GLN A 78 15.24 -25.74 15.64
N LEU A 79 15.43 -25.11 14.47
CA LEU A 79 15.98 -23.76 14.32
C LEU A 79 14.86 -22.73 14.25
N TRP A 80 14.97 -21.71 15.09
CA TRP A 80 13.98 -20.65 15.22
C TRP A 80 14.59 -19.28 14.94
N SER A 81 13.93 -18.43 14.15
CA SER A 81 14.18 -16.99 14.10
C SER A 81 13.27 -16.30 15.11
N VAL A 82 13.85 -15.55 16.03
CA VAL A 82 13.12 -14.90 17.13
C VAL A 82 13.51 -13.43 17.17
N PRO A 83 12.56 -12.47 17.34
CA PRO A 83 12.91 -11.07 17.53
C PRO A 83 13.95 -10.92 18.64
N SER A 84 15.04 -10.20 18.38
CA SER A 84 16.23 -10.18 19.24
C SER A 84 15.95 -9.77 20.68
N HIS A 85 15.05 -8.82 20.91
CA HIS A 85 14.63 -8.41 22.25
C HIS A 85 13.86 -9.52 23.00
N ALA A 86 13.10 -10.35 22.29
CA ALA A 86 12.42 -11.51 22.86
C ALA A 86 13.41 -12.63 23.14
N ALA A 87 14.32 -12.91 22.20
CA ALA A 87 15.40 -13.87 22.36
C ALA A 87 16.26 -13.53 23.58
N ALA A 88 16.69 -12.27 23.74
CA ALA A 88 17.49 -11.81 24.88
C ALA A 88 16.80 -12.03 26.22
N ARG A 89 15.47 -11.81 26.29
CA ARG A 89 14.67 -12.06 27.51
C ARG A 89 14.50 -13.53 27.83
N MET A 90 14.28 -14.37 26.80
CA MET A 90 14.00 -15.81 26.97
C MET A 90 15.25 -16.65 27.20
N LEU A 91 16.40 -16.20 26.66
CA LEU A 91 17.65 -16.94 26.63
C LEU A 91 18.15 -17.41 28.00
N PRO A 92 18.11 -16.62 29.09
CA PRO A 92 18.51 -17.11 30.42
C PRO A 92 17.68 -18.30 30.88
N GLY A 93 16.36 -18.26 30.73
CA GLY A 93 15.46 -19.36 31.10
C GLY A 93 15.65 -20.59 30.23
N LEU A 94 15.79 -20.44 28.93
CA LEU A 94 16.04 -21.53 27.99
C LEU A 94 17.39 -22.22 28.27
N ARG A 95 18.42 -21.48 28.65
CA ARG A 95 19.73 -22.02 29.05
C ARG A 95 19.65 -22.74 30.38
N ALA A 96 18.99 -22.18 31.37
CA ALA A 96 18.79 -22.83 32.68
C ALA A 96 18.04 -24.15 32.53
N ALA A 97 17.14 -24.26 31.57
CA ALA A 97 16.43 -25.48 31.23
C ALA A 97 17.25 -26.43 30.34
N GLY A 98 18.47 -26.09 29.93
CA GLY A 98 19.32 -26.93 29.07
C GLY A 98 18.81 -27.12 27.65
N LEU A 99 17.98 -26.19 27.14
CA LEU A 99 17.29 -26.33 25.84
C LEU A 99 18.06 -25.71 24.69
N VAL A 100 19.06 -24.88 24.95
CA VAL A 100 19.76 -24.11 23.91
C VAL A 100 20.94 -24.91 23.36
N ARG A 101 20.89 -25.21 22.06
CA ARG A 101 22.01 -25.82 21.32
C ARG A 101 22.91 -24.74 20.70
N SER A 102 22.30 -23.71 20.11
CA SER A 102 23.02 -22.61 19.49
C SER A 102 22.25 -21.30 19.60
N VAL A 103 22.96 -20.19 19.64
CA VAL A 103 22.42 -18.84 19.60
C VAL A 103 23.33 -18.02 18.72
N THR A 104 22.79 -17.39 17.70
CA THR A 104 23.52 -16.45 16.87
C THR A 104 22.60 -15.30 16.45
N PRO A 105 23.09 -14.06 16.31
CA PRO A 105 22.33 -13.04 15.60
C PRO A 105 22.02 -13.50 14.17
N ASP A 106 20.88 -13.09 13.64
CA ASP A 106 20.57 -13.28 12.23
C ASP A 106 21.30 -12.20 11.43
N TYR A 107 22.48 -12.57 10.96
CA TYR A 107 23.37 -11.65 10.22
C TYR A 107 22.88 -11.49 8.79
N PRO A 108 22.86 -10.25 8.25
CA PRO A 108 22.69 -10.09 6.83
C PRO A 108 23.87 -10.75 6.10
N LEU A 109 23.58 -11.70 5.25
CA LEU A 109 24.56 -12.32 4.37
C LEU A 109 24.68 -11.48 3.10
N LYS A 110 25.93 -11.19 2.67
CA LYS A 110 26.18 -10.73 1.31
C LYS A 110 26.47 -11.94 0.44
N PRO A 111 25.97 -11.95 -0.82
CA PRO A 111 26.40 -12.97 -1.77
C PRO A 111 27.93 -12.98 -1.88
N LEU A 112 28.54 -14.14 -1.65
CA LEU A 112 29.98 -14.30 -1.82
C LEU A 112 30.30 -14.30 -3.30
N GLY A 113 31.02 -13.28 -3.78
CA GLY A 113 31.45 -13.15 -5.17
C GLY A 113 30.77 -12.05 -5.97
N ALA A 114 29.82 -11.33 -5.39
CA ALA A 114 29.36 -10.09 -5.99
C ALA A 114 30.35 -8.96 -5.60
N SER A 115 31.20 -8.55 -6.54
CA SER A 115 31.59 -7.14 -6.60
C SER A 115 30.29 -6.33 -6.53
N ALA A 116 30.29 -5.23 -5.79
CA ALA A 116 29.15 -4.37 -5.60
C ALA A 116 28.52 -3.99 -6.97
N SER A 117 27.50 -4.70 -7.34
CA SER A 117 26.53 -4.61 -8.43
C SER A 117 26.31 -6.00 -9.06
N ALA A 118 25.78 -6.96 -8.31
CA ALA A 118 24.91 -7.91 -8.96
C ALA A 118 23.55 -7.22 -9.08
N SER A 119 23.45 -6.27 -9.98
CA SER A 119 22.23 -5.86 -10.59
C SER A 119 21.64 -7.13 -11.23
N PHE A 120 20.49 -7.61 -10.78
CA PHE A 120 19.73 -8.62 -11.50
C PHE A 120 19.28 -8.10 -12.88
N CYS A 121 19.40 -6.81 -13.09
CA CYS A 121 19.10 -6.06 -14.27
C CYS A 121 20.37 -5.91 -15.12
N THR A 122 20.29 -6.26 -16.40
CA THR A 122 21.34 -6.04 -17.39
C THR A 122 20.96 -4.99 -18.42
N ASP A 123 19.82 -4.35 -18.26
CA ASP A 123 19.32 -3.31 -19.13
C ASP A 123 20.22 -2.08 -19.11
N TYR A 124 20.24 -1.31 -20.18
CA TYR A 124 21.14 -0.17 -20.35
C TYR A 124 20.96 0.89 -19.24
N TYR A 125 19.71 1.13 -18.81
CA TYR A 125 19.39 2.13 -17.81
C TYR A 125 19.44 1.65 -16.37
N CYS A 126 19.68 0.37 -16.09
CA CYS A 126 19.78 -0.16 -14.73
C CYS A 126 20.62 0.68 -13.75
N PRO A 127 21.79 1.22 -14.14
CA PRO A 127 22.59 2.05 -13.22
C PRO A 127 21.90 3.36 -12.80
N GLN A 128 20.86 3.75 -13.52
CA GLN A 128 20.08 4.98 -13.27
C GLN A 128 18.74 4.68 -12.60
N GLU A 129 18.35 3.42 -12.51
CA GLU A 129 17.08 2.96 -11.90
C GLU A 129 17.21 2.83 -10.38
N TRP A 130 17.60 3.92 -9.73
CA TRP A 130 17.82 3.99 -8.29
C TRP A 130 16.60 3.54 -7.48
N TRP A 131 15.40 3.68 -8.04
CA TRP A 131 14.13 3.33 -7.40
C TRP A 131 13.98 1.84 -7.13
N ILE A 132 14.55 0.97 -7.96
CA ILE A 132 14.52 -0.49 -7.76
C ILE A 132 15.15 -0.84 -6.41
N HIS A 133 16.30 -0.23 -6.11
CA HIS A 133 16.97 -0.41 -4.81
C HIS A 133 16.23 0.29 -3.66
N ALA A 134 15.72 1.50 -3.89
CA ALA A 134 15.04 2.29 -2.86
C ALA A 134 13.80 1.61 -2.26
N VAL A 135 13.10 0.82 -3.07
CA VAL A 135 11.92 0.04 -2.62
C VAL A 135 12.24 -1.42 -2.29
N GLY A 136 13.52 -1.82 -2.35
CA GLY A 136 14.00 -3.17 -2.06
C GLY A 136 13.67 -4.21 -3.12
N ALA A 137 13.35 -3.79 -4.34
CA ALA A 137 12.98 -4.70 -5.42
C ALA A 137 14.19 -5.45 -6.01
N ASP A 138 15.40 -4.99 -5.76
CA ASP A 138 16.64 -5.69 -6.08
C ASP A 138 16.92 -6.92 -5.18
N LEU A 139 16.16 -7.09 -4.12
CA LEU A 139 16.34 -8.16 -3.13
C LEU A 139 15.37 -9.33 -3.33
N TRP A 140 14.52 -9.29 -4.34
CA TRP A 140 13.54 -10.34 -4.63
C TRP A 140 13.54 -10.71 -6.11
N THR A 141 12.99 -11.87 -6.43
CA THR A 141 12.72 -12.26 -7.82
C THR A 141 11.24 -12.01 -8.09
N PRO A 142 10.90 -11.11 -9.03
CA PRO A 142 9.50 -10.90 -9.42
C PRO A 142 8.83 -12.22 -9.83
N PRO A 143 7.56 -12.45 -9.46
CA PRO A 143 6.86 -13.65 -9.90
C PRO A 143 6.59 -13.62 -11.40
N GLY A 144 6.29 -14.77 -11.96
CA GLY A 144 5.70 -14.86 -13.30
C GLY A 144 4.33 -14.18 -13.37
N PRO A 145 3.68 -14.20 -14.56
CA PRO A 145 2.40 -13.53 -14.77
C PRO A 145 1.33 -14.02 -13.80
N GLY A 146 0.62 -13.09 -13.15
CA GLY A 146 -0.37 -13.42 -12.13
C GLY A 146 -1.54 -12.44 -12.10
N VAL A 147 -1.68 -11.72 -10.99
CA VAL A 147 -2.69 -10.65 -10.85
C VAL A 147 -2.38 -9.52 -11.82
N PRO A 148 -3.33 -9.06 -12.64
CA PRO A 148 -3.08 -8.02 -13.63
C PRO A 148 -2.87 -6.64 -13.00
N VAL A 149 -2.07 -5.81 -13.67
CA VAL A 149 -2.03 -4.36 -13.50
C VAL A 149 -2.77 -3.73 -14.68
N THR A 150 -3.80 -2.96 -14.39
CA THR A 150 -4.53 -2.19 -15.40
C THR A 150 -4.10 -0.73 -15.34
N MET A 151 -3.48 -0.25 -16.42
CA MET A 151 -3.12 1.16 -16.57
C MET A 151 -4.28 1.88 -17.25
N ILE A 152 -4.90 2.81 -16.56
CA ILE A 152 -5.91 3.73 -17.13
C ILE A 152 -5.23 5.08 -17.28
N ASP A 153 -4.86 5.41 -18.51
CA ASP A 153 -3.99 6.54 -18.80
C ASP A 153 -4.23 7.07 -20.24
N SER A 154 -3.31 7.82 -20.80
CA SER A 154 -3.37 8.40 -22.15
C SER A 154 -3.03 7.42 -23.29
N GLY A 155 -3.13 6.12 -23.07
CA GLY A 155 -2.72 5.12 -24.03
C GLY A 155 -1.23 4.77 -23.93
N VAL A 156 -0.82 3.68 -24.59
CA VAL A 156 0.55 3.17 -24.59
C VAL A 156 1.03 2.94 -26.02
N ASP A 157 2.22 3.41 -26.34
CA ASP A 157 2.89 3.10 -27.60
C ASP A 157 3.33 1.63 -27.62
N LEU A 158 2.46 0.76 -28.15
CA LEU A 158 2.75 -0.67 -28.27
C LEU A 158 3.81 -0.98 -29.33
N SER A 159 4.29 0.00 -30.09
CA SER A 159 5.43 -0.14 -31.00
C SER A 159 6.77 0.16 -30.34
N HIS A 160 6.75 0.71 -29.11
CA HIS A 160 7.96 0.96 -28.34
C HIS A 160 8.70 -0.35 -28.03
N PRO A 161 10.05 -0.40 -28.04
CA PRO A 161 10.83 -1.61 -27.74
C PRO A 161 10.43 -2.33 -26.45
N GLU A 162 10.03 -1.59 -25.40
CA GLU A 162 9.58 -2.19 -24.13
C GLU A 162 8.24 -2.93 -24.24
N PHE A 163 7.41 -2.62 -25.24
CA PHE A 163 6.06 -3.18 -25.34
C PHE A 163 5.86 -4.04 -26.58
N VAL A 164 6.67 -3.85 -27.63
CA VAL A 164 6.53 -4.63 -28.87
C VAL A 164 6.81 -6.11 -28.61
N GLY A 165 5.78 -6.95 -28.84
CA GLY A 165 5.90 -8.39 -28.61
C GLY A 165 5.99 -8.81 -27.14
N ARG A 166 5.80 -7.88 -26.18
CA ARG A 166 5.75 -8.20 -24.76
C ARG A 166 4.61 -9.18 -24.49
N PRO A 167 4.90 -10.37 -23.92
CA PRO A 167 3.84 -11.32 -23.56
C PRO A 167 2.93 -10.75 -22.48
N ASP A 168 1.74 -11.32 -22.33
CA ASP A 168 0.77 -10.95 -21.30
C ASP A 168 0.37 -9.46 -21.28
N THR A 169 0.45 -8.79 -22.44
CA THR A 169 -0.04 -7.42 -22.65
C THR A 169 -1.38 -7.45 -23.37
N THR A 170 -2.38 -6.78 -22.84
CA THR A 170 -3.74 -6.72 -23.38
C THR A 170 -4.23 -5.28 -23.47
N ALA A 171 -4.44 -4.77 -24.67
CA ALA A 171 -5.18 -3.53 -24.88
C ALA A 171 -6.67 -3.78 -24.68
N LEU A 172 -7.29 -3.10 -23.72
CA LEU A 172 -8.71 -3.25 -23.39
C LEU A 172 -9.62 -2.41 -24.28
N ASN A 173 -9.04 -1.41 -24.95
CA ASN A 173 -9.65 -0.61 -26.01
C ASN A 173 -8.61 -0.26 -27.07
N THR A 174 -9.01 0.50 -28.08
CA THR A 174 -8.09 1.01 -29.11
C THR A 174 -7.11 1.98 -28.48
N GLN A 175 -5.83 1.72 -28.64
CA GLN A 175 -4.78 2.64 -28.20
C GLN A 175 -4.55 3.68 -29.28
N THR A 176 -4.67 4.93 -28.91
CA THR A 176 -4.35 6.08 -29.77
C THR A 176 -3.26 6.87 -29.09
N PHE A 177 -2.34 7.42 -29.86
CA PHE A 177 -1.47 8.47 -29.34
C PHE A 177 -1.15 9.45 -30.43
N SER A 178 -1.07 10.71 -30.08
CA SER A 178 -0.68 11.81 -30.96
C SER A 178 0.63 12.43 -30.48
N ALA A 179 1.07 13.51 -31.11
CA ALA A 179 2.28 14.21 -30.71
C ALA A 179 2.07 15.21 -29.55
N THR A 180 1.05 15.04 -28.72
CA THR A 180 0.80 15.90 -27.56
C THR A 180 1.53 15.37 -26.32
N GLU A 181 1.94 16.26 -25.41
CA GLU A 181 2.62 15.88 -24.17
C GLU A 181 1.82 14.87 -23.32
N ASP A 182 0.51 15.04 -23.30
CA ASP A 182 -0.37 14.16 -22.52
C ASP A 182 -0.29 12.69 -22.99
N GLU A 183 0.00 12.47 -24.28
CA GLU A 183 0.01 11.12 -24.85
C GLU A 183 1.33 10.34 -24.70
N LEU A 184 2.41 10.96 -24.24
CA LEU A 184 3.60 10.21 -23.82
C LEU A 184 3.39 9.52 -22.45
N HIS A 185 2.47 10.08 -21.65
CA HIS A 185 2.34 9.79 -20.23
C HIS A 185 1.98 8.33 -19.95
N GLY A 186 1.01 7.76 -20.66
CA GLY A 186 0.62 6.36 -20.47
C GLY A 186 1.73 5.35 -20.82
N THR A 187 2.56 5.65 -21.83
CA THR A 187 3.75 4.84 -22.14
C THR A 187 4.75 4.88 -20.99
N ALA A 188 4.99 6.07 -20.44
CA ALA A 188 5.93 6.28 -19.35
C ALA A 188 5.47 5.59 -18.06
N THR A 189 4.21 5.74 -17.67
CA THR A 189 3.66 5.11 -16.46
C THR A 189 3.61 3.59 -16.58
N ALA A 190 3.24 3.06 -17.76
CA ALA A 190 3.24 1.62 -18.01
C ALA A 190 4.65 1.02 -17.95
N SER A 191 5.68 1.75 -18.42
CA SER A 191 7.07 1.27 -18.34
C SER A 191 7.55 1.16 -16.89
N THR A 192 7.22 2.15 -16.05
CA THR A 192 7.55 2.11 -14.62
C THR A 192 6.93 0.89 -13.91
N ALA A 193 5.68 0.55 -14.27
CA ALA A 193 5.02 -0.62 -13.70
C ALA A 193 5.57 -1.94 -14.22
N ALA A 194 5.86 -2.04 -15.54
CA ALA A 194 5.95 -3.34 -16.18
C ALA A 194 6.87 -3.41 -17.42
N ALA A 195 7.83 -2.50 -17.63
CA ALA A 195 8.84 -2.71 -18.65
C ALA A 195 9.56 -4.05 -18.43
N PRO A 196 9.77 -4.88 -19.46
CA PRO A 196 10.36 -6.20 -19.31
C PRO A 196 11.85 -6.09 -18.99
N ALA A 197 12.38 -7.02 -18.20
CA ALA A 197 13.79 -7.06 -17.86
C ALA A 197 14.64 -7.66 -18.98
N ASN A 198 15.88 -7.16 -19.11
CA ASN A 198 16.94 -7.73 -19.97
C ASN A 198 16.62 -7.71 -21.47
N VAL A 199 15.98 -6.63 -21.94
CA VAL A 199 15.60 -6.44 -23.35
C VAL A 199 16.73 -5.84 -24.17
N GLY A 200 17.50 -4.91 -23.61
CA GLY A 200 18.61 -4.26 -24.28
C GLY A 200 19.68 -3.78 -23.31
N SER A 201 20.94 -3.92 -23.68
CA SER A 201 22.07 -3.74 -22.77
C SER A 201 23.09 -2.68 -23.20
N ASP A 202 22.84 -1.97 -24.29
CA ASP A 202 23.79 -0.97 -24.81
C ASP A 202 23.08 0.27 -25.40
N ALA A 203 23.85 1.31 -25.66
CA ALA A 203 23.34 2.60 -26.15
C ALA A 203 22.68 2.52 -27.54
N THR A 204 22.88 1.45 -28.31
CA THR A 204 22.25 1.28 -29.62
C THR A 204 20.91 0.54 -29.54
N ASN A 205 20.73 -0.21 -28.44
CA ASN A 205 19.49 -0.87 -28.07
C ASN A 205 19.26 -0.69 -26.56
N PRO A 206 18.91 0.54 -26.11
CA PRO A 206 18.70 0.82 -24.69
C PRO A 206 17.38 0.21 -24.22
N SER A 207 17.33 -0.17 -22.93
CA SER A 207 16.13 -0.63 -22.25
C SER A 207 16.16 -0.27 -20.76
N MET A 208 15.00 -0.34 -20.13
CA MET A 208 14.77 -0.15 -18.71
C MET A 208 13.99 -1.32 -18.10
N GLU A 209 13.96 -1.44 -16.78
CA GLU A 209 13.18 -2.45 -16.09
C GLU A 209 12.06 -1.82 -15.25
N GLY A 210 10.83 -2.28 -15.41
CA GLY A 210 9.72 -1.94 -14.53
C GLY A 210 9.75 -2.74 -13.23
N ILE A 211 8.99 -2.28 -12.23
CA ILE A 211 8.96 -2.94 -10.92
C ILE A 211 8.42 -4.38 -10.96
N TYR A 212 7.57 -4.71 -11.93
CA TYR A 212 7.03 -6.05 -12.18
C TYR A 212 7.13 -6.43 -13.66
N PRO A 213 8.32 -6.80 -14.15
CA PRO A 213 8.61 -7.02 -15.57
C PRO A 213 7.71 -8.06 -16.24
N GLN A 214 7.28 -9.06 -15.49
CA GLN A 214 6.44 -10.16 -15.96
C GLN A 214 4.94 -9.97 -15.66
N ALA A 215 4.52 -8.75 -15.32
CA ALA A 215 3.12 -8.47 -15.02
C ALA A 215 2.20 -8.81 -16.19
N LYS A 216 1.00 -9.29 -15.89
CA LYS A 216 -0.12 -9.16 -16.85
C LYS A 216 -0.48 -7.70 -16.94
N LEU A 217 -0.11 -7.07 -18.04
CA LEU A 217 -0.37 -5.65 -18.28
C LEU A 217 -1.66 -5.49 -19.07
N GLN A 218 -2.63 -4.81 -18.49
CA GLN A 218 -3.85 -4.38 -19.16
C GLN A 218 -3.78 -2.87 -19.37
N ILE A 219 -4.19 -2.39 -20.53
CA ILE A 219 -4.05 -0.99 -20.92
C ILE A 219 -5.40 -0.47 -21.38
N TRP A 220 -5.82 0.64 -20.78
CA TRP A 220 -6.99 1.39 -21.19
C TRP A 220 -6.59 2.81 -21.55
N ASP A 221 -6.83 3.20 -22.79
CA ASP A 221 -6.68 4.57 -23.26
C ASP A 221 -7.92 5.39 -22.85
N ALA A 222 -7.75 6.29 -21.89
CA ALA A 222 -8.77 7.20 -21.40
C ALA A 222 -8.78 8.55 -22.15
N SER A 223 -7.93 8.70 -23.19
CA SER A 223 -7.79 9.90 -23.99
C SER A 223 -7.93 9.67 -25.50
N PRO A 224 -8.95 8.94 -25.98
CA PRO A 224 -9.02 8.52 -27.39
C PRO A 224 -9.10 9.69 -28.40
N ALA A 225 -9.21 10.90 -27.91
CA ALA A 225 -9.19 12.15 -28.69
C ALA A 225 -8.02 13.06 -28.29
N GLY A 226 -6.98 12.53 -27.62
CA GLY A 226 -5.81 13.29 -27.17
C GLY A 226 -6.03 14.12 -25.91
N LEU A 227 -7.09 13.87 -25.15
CA LEU A 227 -7.38 14.52 -23.88
C LEU A 227 -7.96 13.53 -22.89
N LEU A 228 -7.29 13.37 -21.75
CA LEU A 228 -7.80 12.58 -20.62
C LEU A 228 -9.12 13.15 -20.11
N THR A 229 -10.11 12.29 -19.93
CA THR A 229 -11.44 12.69 -19.45
C THR A 229 -11.95 11.79 -18.34
N VAL A 230 -12.76 12.34 -17.43
CA VAL A 230 -13.45 11.56 -16.39
C VAL A 230 -14.32 10.45 -17.01
N GLY A 231 -14.92 10.70 -18.16
CA GLY A 231 -15.69 9.66 -18.87
C GLY A 231 -14.82 8.50 -19.33
N GLY A 232 -13.63 8.78 -19.87
CA GLY A 232 -12.65 7.77 -20.28
C GLY A 232 -12.12 6.96 -19.10
N GLU A 233 -11.87 7.63 -17.96
CA GLU A 233 -11.49 7.00 -16.70
C GLU A 233 -12.58 6.05 -16.18
N ILE A 234 -13.84 6.51 -16.08
CA ILE A 234 -14.99 5.71 -15.62
C ILE A 234 -15.18 4.47 -16.49
N ASP A 235 -15.07 4.60 -17.81
CA ASP A 235 -15.18 3.46 -18.73
C ASP A 235 -14.02 2.47 -18.52
N GLY A 236 -12.80 2.98 -18.24
CA GLY A 236 -11.62 2.18 -17.88
C GLY A 236 -11.82 1.40 -16.59
N LEU A 237 -12.29 2.07 -15.52
CA LEU A 237 -12.64 1.45 -14.24
C LEU A 237 -13.68 0.34 -14.41
N ALA A 238 -14.75 0.63 -15.16
CA ALA A 238 -15.79 -0.34 -15.46
C ALA A 238 -15.27 -1.52 -16.30
N SER A 239 -14.34 -1.27 -17.21
CA SER A 239 -13.68 -2.33 -17.99
C SER A 239 -12.80 -3.20 -17.11
N ALA A 240 -11.92 -2.60 -16.30
CA ALA A 240 -11.07 -3.32 -15.36
C ALA A 240 -11.89 -4.19 -14.40
N ALA A 241 -12.96 -3.65 -13.80
CA ALA A 241 -13.85 -4.38 -12.91
C ALA A 241 -14.49 -5.61 -13.57
N ARG A 242 -14.82 -5.55 -14.87
CA ARG A 242 -15.35 -6.71 -15.63
C ARG A 242 -14.31 -7.80 -15.88
N HIS A 243 -13.02 -7.45 -15.91
CA HIS A 243 -11.93 -8.41 -16.06
C HIS A 243 -11.55 -9.10 -14.74
N GLY A 244 -12.19 -8.70 -13.64
CA GLY A 244 -12.07 -9.31 -12.33
C GLY A 244 -10.97 -8.71 -11.48
N ARG A 245 -10.51 -9.47 -10.52
CA ARG A 245 -9.51 -9.07 -9.52
C ARG A 245 -8.22 -8.57 -10.18
N GLY A 246 -7.80 -7.36 -9.85
CA GLY A 246 -6.57 -6.73 -10.35
C GLY A 246 -6.18 -5.49 -9.57
N VAL A 247 -5.03 -4.92 -9.91
CA VAL A 247 -4.61 -3.61 -9.45
C VAL A 247 -4.83 -2.60 -10.56
N ILE A 248 -5.49 -1.50 -10.27
CA ILE A 248 -5.79 -0.43 -11.22
C ILE A 248 -4.92 0.77 -10.88
N ASN A 249 -4.14 1.24 -11.84
CA ASN A 249 -3.31 2.43 -11.72
C ASN A 249 -4.00 3.63 -12.36
N LEU A 250 -4.09 4.74 -11.61
CA LEU A 250 -4.62 6.02 -12.02
C LEU A 250 -3.55 7.11 -11.78
N SER A 251 -2.66 7.28 -12.76
CA SER A 251 -1.66 8.35 -12.72
C SER A 251 -2.21 9.67 -13.27
N LEU A 252 -3.45 9.95 -12.99
CA LEU A 252 -4.24 11.09 -13.47
C LEU A 252 -5.07 11.69 -12.35
N GLY A 253 -5.64 12.86 -12.55
CA GLY A 253 -6.56 13.45 -11.58
C GLY A 253 -6.93 14.90 -11.87
N GLY A 254 -7.89 15.38 -11.08
CA GLY A 254 -8.41 16.74 -11.11
C GLY A 254 -8.73 17.27 -9.72
N LEU A 255 -9.14 18.54 -9.63
CA LEU A 255 -9.44 19.18 -8.34
C LEU A 255 -10.90 19.04 -7.93
N ASP A 256 -11.78 18.66 -8.83
CA ASP A 256 -13.21 18.57 -8.60
C ASP A 256 -13.59 17.17 -8.08
N ARG A 257 -14.32 17.10 -6.97
CA ARG A 257 -14.94 15.86 -6.49
C ARG A 257 -16.18 15.54 -7.30
N ILE A 258 -16.11 14.51 -8.14
CA ILE A 258 -17.21 14.11 -9.03
C ILE A 258 -17.85 12.83 -8.51
N SER A 259 -19.13 12.90 -8.11
CA SER A 259 -19.81 11.75 -7.46
C SER A 259 -19.92 10.51 -8.35
N ILE A 260 -20.04 10.65 -9.67
CA ILE A 260 -20.13 9.47 -10.55
C ILE A 260 -18.78 8.77 -10.71
N GLU A 261 -17.68 9.52 -10.64
CA GLU A 261 -16.30 9.00 -10.58
C GLU A 261 -16.10 8.21 -9.27
N GLU A 262 -16.45 8.80 -8.12
CA GLU A 262 -16.41 8.12 -6.82
C GLU A 262 -17.22 6.81 -6.84
N HIS A 263 -18.41 6.79 -7.44
CA HIS A 263 -19.21 5.57 -7.60
C HIS A 263 -18.53 4.52 -8.48
N ALA A 264 -17.78 4.92 -9.51
CA ALA A 264 -17.01 3.99 -10.35
C ALA A 264 -15.83 3.38 -9.59
N ILE A 265 -15.12 4.18 -8.80
CA ILE A 265 -14.06 3.74 -7.87
C ILE A 265 -14.61 2.69 -6.89
N LEU A 266 -15.68 3.03 -6.16
CA LEU A 266 -16.31 2.12 -5.20
C LEU A 266 -16.83 0.83 -5.87
N ALA A 267 -17.35 0.93 -7.10
CA ALA A 267 -17.78 -0.25 -7.86
C ALA A 267 -16.60 -1.16 -8.26
N ALA A 268 -15.48 -0.60 -8.67
CA ALA A 268 -14.28 -1.35 -9.01
C ALA A 268 -13.65 -1.99 -7.75
N PHE A 269 -13.60 -1.27 -6.62
CA PHE A 269 -13.15 -1.81 -5.34
C PHE A 269 -14.07 -2.94 -4.85
N GLY A 270 -15.38 -2.74 -4.89
CA GLY A 270 -16.39 -3.75 -4.55
C GLY A 270 -16.37 -4.99 -5.46
N ALA A 271 -15.88 -4.86 -6.69
CA ALA A 271 -15.62 -5.99 -7.61
C ALA A 271 -14.32 -6.75 -7.26
N GLY A 272 -13.55 -6.28 -6.28
CA GLY A 272 -12.35 -6.94 -5.77
C GLY A 272 -11.04 -6.38 -6.31
N SER A 273 -11.03 -5.20 -6.93
CA SER A 273 -9.81 -4.51 -7.36
C SER A 273 -9.16 -3.74 -6.21
N VAL A 274 -7.86 -3.46 -6.32
CA VAL A 274 -7.14 -2.42 -5.55
C VAL A 274 -6.87 -1.26 -6.49
N ILE A 275 -7.24 -0.05 -6.08
CA ILE A 275 -7.07 1.17 -6.87
C ILE A 275 -5.89 1.96 -6.27
N VAL A 276 -4.99 2.41 -7.13
CA VAL A 276 -3.79 3.18 -6.76
C VAL A 276 -3.79 4.46 -7.58
N ALA A 277 -3.68 5.61 -6.94
CA ALA A 277 -3.67 6.89 -7.62
C ALA A 277 -2.55 7.81 -7.16
N SER A 278 -2.07 8.64 -8.07
CA SER A 278 -1.07 9.68 -7.80
C SER A 278 -1.67 10.84 -6.99
N ALA A 279 -0.96 11.28 -5.94
CA ALA A 279 -1.44 12.32 -5.02
C ALA A 279 -1.52 13.74 -5.65
N GLY A 280 -0.97 13.92 -6.84
CA GLY A 280 -0.84 15.21 -7.51
C GLY A 280 0.51 15.89 -7.30
N ASN A 281 0.80 16.89 -8.14
CA ASN A 281 2.10 17.58 -8.20
C ASN A 281 1.98 19.08 -7.83
N ASP A 282 0.98 19.43 -7.02
CA ASP A 282 0.55 20.79 -6.72
C ASP A 282 1.00 21.29 -5.35
N ARG A 283 2.15 20.81 -4.84
CA ARG A 283 2.66 21.27 -3.53
C ARG A 283 2.86 22.77 -3.46
N GLU A 284 3.43 23.35 -4.49
CA GLU A 284 3.68 24.80 -4.57
C GLU A 284 2.38 25.62 -4.65
N GLN A 285 1.29 25.00 -5.12
CA GLN A 285 -0.06 25.58 -5.18
C GLN A 285 -0.84 25.34 -3.87
N GLY A 286 -0.17 24.84 -2.82
CA GLY A 286 -0.76 24.61 -1.50
C GLY A 286 -1.36 23.22 -1.30
N SER A 287 -1.05 22.28 -2.18
CA SER A 287 -1.52 20.89 -2.13
C SER A 287 -3.05 20.80 -2.03
N PRO A 288 -3.80 21.27 -3.02
CA PRO A 288 -5.23 21.03 -3.06
C PRO A 288 -5.50 19.52 -3.12
N ARG A 289 -6.68 19.08 -2.64
CA ARG A 289 -7.09 17.69 -2.82
C ARG A 289 -7.22 17.37 -4.30
N SER A 290 -6.64 16.26 -4.72
CA SER A 290 -6.76 15.71 -6.06
C SER A 290 -7.66 14.48 -6.03
N TYR A 291 -8.51 14.33 -7.02
CA TYR A 291 -9.37 13.17 -7.23
C TYR A 291 -8.97 12.50 -8.55
N PRO A 292 -8.97 11.17 -8.61
CA PRO A 292 -9.57 10.20 -7.68
C PRO A 292 -8.76 9.89 -6.42
N ALA A 293 -7.52 10.37 -6.27
CA ALA A 293 -6.64 10.01 -5.16
C ALA A 293 -7.27 10.25 -3.76
N SER A 294 -8.12 11.27 -3.59
CA SER A 294 -8.76 11.57 -2.30
C SER A 294 -10.13 10.92 -2.12
N PHE A 295 -10.50 9.94 -2.94
CA PHE A 295 -11.67 9.10 -2.66
C PHE A 295 -11.31 7.98 -1.69
N ALA A 296 -12.32 7.48 -0.96
CA ALA A 296 -12.20 6.29 -0.15
C ALA A 296 -11.77 5.07 -1.00
N HIS A 297 -11.04 4.15 -0.40
CA HIS A 297 -10.53 2.93 -1.03
C HIS A 297 -9.58 3.13 -2.22
N VAL A 298 -8.92 4.28 -2.29
CA VAL A 298 -7.85 4.57 -3.23
C VAL A 298 -6.52 4.72 -2.49
N LEU A 299 -5.53 3.89 -2.81
CA LEU A 299 -4.16 4.08 -2.31
C LEU A 299 -3.57 5.36 -2.90
N THR A 300 -3.49 6.40 -2.10
CA THR A 300 -2.96 7.71 -2.47
C THR A 300 -1.44 7.75 -2.35
N ILE A 301 -0.74 7.94 -3.46
CA ILE A 301 0.71 7.80 -3.55
C ILE A 301 1.41 9.15 -3.76
N GLY A 302 2.26 9.52 -2.80
CA GLY A 302 3.19 10.65 -2.89
C GLY A 302 4.52 10.27 -3.55
N ALA A 303 5.31 11.28 -3.95
CA ALA A 303 6.63 11.10 -4.56
C ALA A 303 7.78 11.43 -3.62
N THR A 304 8.85 10.60 -3.70
CA THR A 304 10.12 10.85 -3.01
C THR A 304 11.29 10.99 -3.98
N ASP A 305 12.35 11.66 -3.50
CA ASP A 305 13.67 11.72 -4.12
C ASP A 305 14.53 10.49 -3.74
N GLU A 306 15.72 10.37 -4.33
CA GLU A 306 16.70 9.31 -4.05
C GLU A 306 17.13 9.26 -2.56
N SER A 307 17.01 10.35 -1.83
CA SER A 307 17.27 10.41 -0.39
C SER A 307 16.05 10.05 0.46
N ASN A 308 15.00 9.51 -0.14
CA ASN A 308 13.75 9.14 0.54
C ASN A 308 13.02 10.35 1.17
N ARG A 309 13.20 11.56 0.66
CA ARG A 309 12.52 12.76 1.11
C ARG A 309 11.35 13.07 0.17
N PRO A 310 10.24 13.59 0.68
CA PRO A 310 9.16 14.08 -0.16
C PRO A 310 9.70 15.12 -1.16
N THR A 311 9.36 14.97 -2.43
CA THR A 311 9.82 15.90 -3.48
C THR A 311 9.17 17.28 -3.33
N TYR A 312 9.77 18.29 -3.97
CA TYR A 312 9.28 19.68 -3.93
C TYR A 312 7.90 19.86 -4.58
N PHE A 313 7.55 18.99 -5.52
CA PHE A 313 6.27 19.04 -6.25
C PHE A 313 5.18 18.16 -5.62
N SER A 314 5.52 17.02 -4.99
CA SER A 314 4.52 16.06 -4.51
C SER A 314 3.53 16.68 -3.55
N SER A 315 2.25 16.68 -3.89
CA SER A 315 1.19 17.18 -3.02
C SER A 315 1.19 16.48 -1.66
N SER A 316 0.94 17.24 -0.59
CA SER A 316 0.68 16.68 0.73
C SER A 316 -0.83 16.48 0.90
N SER A 317 -1.27 15.31 1.34
CA SER A 317 -2.70 15.01 1.48
C SER A 317 -3.06 14.53 2.89
N PRO A 318 -4.23 14.87 3.43
CA PRO A 318 -4.77 14.20 4.61
C PRO A 318 -5.11 12.72 4.34
N ASP A 319 -5.24 12.36 3.08
CA ASP A 319 -5.63 11.04 2.57
C ASP A 319 -4.41 10.23 2.09
N MET A 320 -3.18 10.69 2.33
CA MET A 320 -1.93 10.05 1.90
C MET A 320 -1.75 8.67 2.53
N ASP A 321 -1.61 7.62 1.74
CA ASP A 321 -1.34 6.26 2.24
C ASP A 321 0.14 5.93 2.33
N LEU A 322 0.87 6.11 1.25
CA LEU A 322 2.31 5.91 1.23
C LEU A 322 2.96 6.77 0.13
N ALA A 323 4.28 6.75 0.08
CA ALA A 323 5.04 7.38 -0.98
C ALA A 323 5.95 6.36 -1.66
N ALA A 324 6.41 6.68 -2.86
CA ALA A 324 7.39 5.90 -3.60
C ALA A 324 8.29 6.83 -4.42
N PRO A 325 9.43 6.37 -4.94
CA PRO A 325 10.25 7.13 -5.89
C PRO A 325 9.44 7.77 -7.02
N GLY A 326 9.75 9.02 -7.33
CA GLY A 326 9.02 9.77 -8.37
C GLY A 326 9.77 10.98 -8.91
N GLN A 327 11.06 11.12 -8.60
CA GLN A 327 11.93 12.16 -9.14
C GLN A 327 13.06 11.54 -9.95
N ASP A 328 13.44 12.19 -11.06
CA ASP A 328 14.48 11.71 -11.98
C ASP A 328 14.28 10.25 -12.43
N MET A 329 13.02 9.87 -12.66
CA MET A 329 12.63 8.53 -13.07
C MET A 329 12.91 8.35 -14.55
N ILE A 330 13.84 7.45 -14.92
CA ILE A 330 14.00 7.05 -16.33
C ILE A 330 12.76 6.24 -16.73
N VAL A 331 12.10 6.67 -17.78
CA VAL A 331 10.87 6.04 -18.28
C VAL A 331 10.90 5.91 -19.80
N ALA A 332 10.18 4.94 -20.33
CA ALA A 332 9.96 4.80 -21.76
C ALA A 332 9.00 5.88 -22.27
N VAL A 333 9.32 6.46 -23.41
CA VAL A 333 8.48 7.46 -24.08
C VAL A 333 8.43 7.20 -25.59
N PRO A 334 7.36 7.53 -26.30
CA PRO A 334 7.32 7.40 -27.74
C PRO A 334 8.50 8.12 -28.40
N LYS A 335 9.13 7.50 -29.41
CA LYS A 335 10.34 8.05 -30.07
C LYS A 335 10.14 9.41 -30.73
N ILE A 336 8.91 9.83 -30.90
CA ILE A 336 8.60 11.19 -31.38
C ILE A 336 9.00 12.25 -30.35
N TRP A 337 9.02 11.90 -29.05
CA TRP A 337 9.40 12.80 -27.95
C TRP A 337 10.90 12.76 -27.67
N ASN A 338 11.48 11.58 -27.70
CA ASN A 338 12.93 11.40 -27.55
C ASN A 338 13.39 10.28 -28.46
N SER A 339 14.39 10.55 -29.28
CA SER A 339 14.89 9.59 -30.29
C SER A 339 15.45 8.30 -29.69
N SER A 340 15.92 8.32 -28.42
CA SER A 340 16.30 7.09 -27.69
C SER A 340 15.10 6.24 -27.31
N GLY A 341 13.91 6.86 -27.16
CA GLY A 341 12.72 6.24 -26.59
C GLY A 341 12.64 6.33 -25.06
N TYR A 342 13.57 7.03 -24.41
CA TYR A 342 13.65 7.14 -22.95
C TYR A 342 14.02 8.55 -22.52
N MET A 343 13.53 8.97 -21.35
CA MET A 343 13.92 10.23 -20.73
C MET A 343 13.67 10.22 -19.23
N PRO A 344 14.39 11.02 -18.44
CA PRO A 344 14.05 11.23 -17.03
C PRO A 344 12.81 12.12 -16.92
N LEU A 345 11.88 11.75 -16.04
CA LEU A 345 10.68 12.52 -15.72
C LEU A 345 10.44 12.56 -14.21
N ASP A 346 9.77 13.63 -13.77
CA ASP A 346 9.35 13.86 -12.40
C ASP A 346 7.83 13.76 -12.28
N GLY A 347 7.33 13.15 -11.21
CA GLY A 347 5.89 13.14 -10.92
C GLY A 347 5.45 12.05 -9.96
N THR A 348 4.41 12.32 -9.19
CA THR A 348 3.66 11.29 -8.45
C THR A 348 3.06 10.28 -9.41
N SER A 349 2.91 10.64 -10.69
CA SER A 349 2.51 9.76 -11.78
C SER A 349 3.44 8.57 -12.01
N PHE A 350 4.70 8.64 -11.58
CA PHE A 350 5.66 7.53 -11.64
C PHE A 350 5.76 6.77 -10.33
N SER A 351 5.41 7.40 -9.22
CA SER A 351 5.31 6.74 -7.90
C SER A 351 4.13 5.76 -7.84
N ALA A 352 2.97 6.14 -8.37
CA ALA A 352 1.77 5.31 -8.37
C ALA A 352 1.95 3.98 -9.13
N PRO A 353 2.52 3.93 -10.36
CA PRO A 353 2.74 2.66 -11.05
C PRO A 353 3.80 1.77 -10.39
N LEU A 354 4.80 2.32 -9.69
CA LEU A 354 5.68 1.50 -8.84
C LEU A 354 4.89 0.76 -7.77
N VAL A 355 3.99 1.46 -7.07
CA VAL A 355 3.13 0.83 -6.06
C VAL A 355 2.16 -0.16 -6.71
N SER A 356 1.59 0.16 -7.87
CA SER A 356 0.65 -0.70 -8.59
C SER A 356 1.30 -2.02 -9.02
N GLY A 357 2.47 -1.96 -9.64
CA GLY A 357 3.24 -3.15 -10.03
C GLY A 357 3.65 -3.98 -8.83
N ALA A 358 4.20 -3.35 -7.78
CA ALA A 358 4.57 -4.03 -6.53
C ALA A 358 3.36 -4.70 -5.87
N ALA A 359 2.21 -4.03 -5.78
CA ALA A 359 0.97 -4.58 -5.22
C ALA A 359 0.49 -5.81 -6.00
N ALA A 360 0.49 -5.76 -7.33
CA ALA A 360 0.11 -6.89 -8.17
C ALA A 360 1.05 -8.08 -8.00
N ALA A 361 2.35 -7.83 -7.91
CA ALA A 361 3.36 -8.86 -7.68
C ALA A 361 3.21 -9.50 -6.27
N VAL A 362 3.06 -8.68 -5.22
CA VAL A 362 2.76 -9.16 -3.86
C VAL A 362 1.47 -10.00 -3.85
N TRP A 363 0.44 -9.54 -4.54
CA TRP A 363 -0.83 -10.28 -4.60
C TRP A 363 -0.72 -11.59 -5.37
N THR A 364 0.13 -11.64 -6.39
CA THR A 364 0.44 -12.87 -7.14
C THR A 364 1.11 -13.92 -6.23
N LEU A 365 2.06 -13.49 -5.40
CA LEU A 365 2.74 -14.36 -4.43
C LEU A 365 1.88 -14.70 -3.20
N ARG A 366 0.91 -13.86 -2.89
CA ARG A 366 -0.01 -14.02 -1.75
C ARG A 366 -1.48 -14.06 -2.20
N PRO A 367 -1.88 -15.07 -3.01
CA PRO A 367 -3.16 -15.09 -3.71
C PRO A 367 -4.40 -15.20 -2.80
N THR A 368 -4.21 -15.51 -1.52
CA THR A 368 -5.30 -15.62 -0.54
C THR A 368 -5.71 -14.29 0.07
N LEU A 369 -4.95 -13.21 -0.14
CA LEU A 369 -5.34 -11.88 0.33
C LEU A 369 -6.59 -11.40 -0.40
N THR A 370 -7.50 -10.77 0.33
CA THR A 370 -8.56 -9.95 -0.28
C THR A 370 -7.96 -8.61 -0.74
N ASN A 371 -8.71 -7.83 -1.52
CA ASN A 371 -8.30 -6.47 -1.88
C ASN A 371 -8.13 -5.58 -0.64
N THR A 372 -9.06 -5.63 0.33
CA THR A 372 -8.94 -4.90 1.61
C THR A 372 -7.68 -5.30 2.38
N GLN A 373 -7.34 -6.59 2.41
CA GLN A 373 -6.12 -7.05 3.06
C GLN A 373 -4.85 -6.62 2.33
N LEU A 374 -4.84 -6.63 0.99
CA LEU A 374 -3.70 -6.16 0.22
C LEU A 374 -3.48 -4.65 0.42
N PHE A 375 -4.57 -3.88 0.37
CA PHE A 375 -4.56 -2.45 0.63
C PHE A 375 -3.85 -2.14 1.96
N GLU A 376 -4.28 -2.79 3.04
CA GLU A 376 -3.68 -2.66 4.37
C GLU A 376 -2.24 -3.17 4.44
N VAL A 377 -1.91 -4.27 3.75
CA VAL A 377 -0.54 -4.79 3.70
C VAL A 377 0.39 -3.77 3.06
N MET A 378 0.01 -3.18 1.93
CA MET A 378 0.86 -2.21 1.23
C MET A 378 1.18 -1.00 2.11
N ARG A 379 0.18 -0.39 2.73
CA ARG A 379 0.40 0.79 3.57
C ARG A 379 1.08 0.50 4.91
N ARG A 380 0.75 -0.62 5.58
CA ARG A 380 1.32 -0.96 6.90
C ARG A 380 2.73 -1.55 6.84
N SER A 381 3.14 -2.07 5.70
CA SER A 381 4.51 -2.53 5.47
C SER A 381 5.46 -1.41 5.06
N ALA A 382 4.96 -0.23 4.74
CA ALA A 382 5.76 0.90 4.27
C ALA A 382 6.89 1.27 5.27
N HIS A 383 8.07 1.58 4.73
CA HIS A 383 9.24 1.95 5.52
C HIS A 383 9.11 3.39 6.05
N GLN A 384 9.14 3.55 7.36
CA GLN A 384 9.03 4.86 8.03
C GLN A 384 10.31 5.69 7.85
N VAL A 385 10.19 6.90 7.30
CA VAL A 385 11.34 7.79 7.04
C VAL A 385 11.32 9.09 7.83
N SER A 386 10.18 9.53 8.32
CA SER A 386 10.01 10.83 8.98
C SER A 386 9.35 10.72 10.35
N GLY A 387 10.05 10.07 11.30
CA GLY A 387 9.51 9.87 12.64
C GLY A 387 8.60 8.65 12.76
N ARG A 388 7.78 8.61 13.82
CA ARG A 388 6.86 7.49 14.05
C ARG A 388 5.44 7.88 13.64
N GLY A 389 4.82 7.00 12.87
CA GLY A 389 3.42 7.10 12.51
C GLY A 389 3.17 7.84 11.18
N TRP A 390 1.92 8.02 10.89
CA TRP A 390 1.43 8.62 9.66
C TRP A 390 1.74 10.13 9.55
N ASN A 391 2.01 10.61 8.34
CA ASN A 391 2.15 12.03 8.04
C ASN A 391 1.62 12.37 6.63
N ARG A 392 1.33 13.65 6.38
CA ARG A 392 0.68 14.12 5.14
C ARG A 392 1.54 14.03 3.87
N ASN A 393 2.83 13.80 3.99
CA ASN A 393 3.77 13.80 2.86
C ASN A 393 4.09 12.40 2.36
N THR A 394 4.17 11.43 3.28
CA THR A 394 4.57 10.05 2.98
C THR A 394 3.59 9.02 3.54
N GLY A 395 2.45 9.44 4.04
CA GLY A 395 1.48 8.55 4.64
C GLY A 395 2.09 7.69 5.76
N TYR A 396 1.95 6.39 5.65
CA TYR A 396 2.56 5.41 6.55
C TYR A 396 4.05 5.18 6.30
N GLY A 397 4.62 5.68 5.21
CA GLY A 397 6.05 5.56 4.87
C GLY A 397 6.28 5.43 3.37
N ILE A 398 7.42 4.89 3.00
CA ILE A 398 7.81 4.62 1.61
C ILE A 398 7.58 3.15 1.30
N LEU A 399 7.19 2.84 0.08
CA LEU A 399 7.03 1.48 -0.44
C LEU A 399 8.24 0.60 -0.06
N ASP A 400 7.95 -0.54 0.56
CA ASP A 400 8.92 -1.60 0.87
C ASP A 400 8.34 -2.94 0.40
N VAL A 401 8.81 -3.41 -0.77
CA VAL A 401 8.29 -4.63 -1.41
C VAL A 401 8.57 -5.86 -0.55
N ASN A 402 9.75 -5.95 0.06
CA ASN A 402 10.13 -7.10 0.88
C ASN A 402 9.31 -7.16 2.16
N ALA A 403 9.10 -6.01 2.80
CA ALA A 403 8.23 -5.95 3.97
C ALA A 403 6.79 -6.34 3.61
N ALA A 404 6.25 -5.91 2.45
CA ALA A 404 4.91 -6.26 2.00
C ALA A 404 4.73 -7.77 1.78
N LEU A 405 5.76 -8.47 1.31
CA LEU A 405 5.72 -9.91 1.10
C LEU A 405 5.52 -10.71 2.40
N ILE A 406 6.07 -10.23 3.50
CA ILE A 406 6.08 -10.93 4.79
C ILE A 406 5.17 -10.28 5.84
N HIS A 407 4.65 -9.07 5.58
CA HIS A 407 3.77 -8.39 6.53
C HIS A 407 2.54 -9.24 6.84
N LYS A 408 2.22 -9.39 8.14
CA LYS A 408 1.03 -10.12 8.55
C LYS A 408 -0.22 -9.38 8.08
N ALA A 409 -1.01 -10.01 7.22
CA ALA A 409 -2.28 -9.45 6.80
C ALA A 409 -3.20 -9.24 8.03
N PRO A 410 -3.90 -8.10 8.12
CA PRO A 410 -4.97 -7.93 9.09
C PRO A 410 -6.13 -8.89 8.80
N ALA A 411 -7.13 -8.91 9.68
CA ALA A 411 -8.40 -9.54 9.35
C ALA A 411 -8.97 -8.87 8.08
N ALA A 412 -9.58 -9.67 7.21
CA ALA A 412 -10.28 -9.10 6.06
C ALA A 412 -11.44 -8.23 6.57
N ASP A 413 -11.61 -7.04 5.97
CA ASP A 413 -12.77 -6.22 6.23
C ASP A 413 -13.93 -6.71 5.35
N PRO A 414 -15.01 -7.22 5.94
CA PRO A 414 -16.10 -7.81 5.17
C PRO A 414 -17.08 -6.74 4.73
N GLN A 415 -17.67 -6.92 3.55
CA GLN A 415 -18.78 -6.11 3.02
C GLN A 415 -18.38 -4.73 2.50
N GLU A 416 -17.10 -4.48 2.29
CA GLU A 416 -16.63 -3.25 1.66
C GLU A 416 -16.98 -3.16 0.15
N PRO A 417 -17.27 -1.96 -0.35
CA PRO A 417 -17.41 -0.67 0.35
C PRO A 417 -18.76 -0.52 1.05
N ASN A 418 -18.79 0.03 2.26
CA ASN A 418 -20.03 0.12 3.07
C ASN A 418 -20.19 1.43 3.87
N GLU A 419 -19.53 2.52 3.51
CA GLU A 419 -19.43 3.78 4.24
C GLU A 419 -20.77 4.52 4.39
N ASP A 420 -21.80 4.13 3.65
CA ASP A 420 -23.11 4.78 3.77
C ASP A 420 -24.29 3.88 3.36
N VAL A 421 -25.47 4.30 3.73
CA VAL A 421 -26.74 3.61 3.48
C VAL A 421 -26.98 3.29 2.00
N TYR A 422 -26.60 4.19 1.10
CA TYR A 422 -26.83 3.99 -0.35
C TYR A 422 -26.00 2.83 -0.93
N LEU A 423 -24.93 2.43 -0.26
CA LEU A 423 -24.08 1.29 -0.63
C LEU A 423 -24.72 -0.04 -0.17
N VAL A 424 -25.28 -0.07 1.04
CA VAL A 424 -25.74 -1.32 1.69
C VAL A 424 -27.24 -1.59 1.61
N ARG A 425 -28.06 -0.61 1.18
CA ARG A 425 -29.52 -0.80 1.03
C ARG A 425 -29.85 -1.67 -0.18
N PRO A 426 -31.00 -2.39 -0.18
CA PRO A 426 -31.51 -3.03 -1.39
C PRO A 426 -31.72 -1.98 -2.49
N ASN A 427 -31.29 -2.30 -3.70
CA ASN A 427 -31.31 -1.36 -4.84
C ASN A 427 -30.47 -0.09 -4.63
N GLY A 428 -29.43 -0.15 -3.80
CA GLY A 428 -28.40 0.87 -3.69
C GLY A 428 -27.46 0.91 -4.89
N LEU A 429 -26.25 1.41 -4.70
CA LEU A 429 -25.24 1.45 -5.76
C LEU A 429 -24.93 0.04 -6.30
N PHE A 430 -24.88 -0.95 -5.42
CA PHE A 430 -24.71 -2.35 -5.80
C PHE A 430 -26.07 -3.05 -5.87
N ARG A 431 -26.42 -3.59 -7.04
CA ARG A 431 -27.74 -4.22 -7.26
C ARG A 431 -28.05 -5.38 -6.33
N THR A 432 -27.06 -6.12 -5.90
CA THR A 432 -27.20 -7.25 -4.98
C THR A 432 -27.37 -6.81 -3.54
N GLY A 433 -27.01 -5.58 -3.19
CA GLY A 433 -26.89 -5.08 -1.82
C GLY A 433 -25.91 -5.89 -0.99
N HIS A 434 -25.43 -5.34 0.09
CA HIS A 434 -24.61 -6.10 1.03
C HIS A 434 -25.45 -7.06 1.85
N PRO A 435 -24.91 -8.22 2.26
CA PRO A 435 -25.62 -9.17 3.10
C PRO A 435 -25.97 -8.52 4.44
N ARG A 436 -27.07 -9.00 5.05
CA ARG A 436 -27.46 -8.57 6.38
C ARG A 436 -26.43 -8.97 7.41
N LEU A 437 -26.08 -8.05 8.31
CA LEU A 437 -25.29 -8.39 9.47
C LEU A 437 -26.03 -9.40 10.35
N ARG A 438 -25.41 -10.55 10.57
CA ARG A 438 -25.90 -11.64 11.43
C ARG A 438 -24.75 -12.13 12.29
N GLY A 439 -24.99 -12.25 13.62
CA GLY A 439 -23.96 -12.72 14.54
C GLY A 439 -22.89 -11.67 14.80
N ALA A 440 -21.64 -11.97 14.52
CA ALA A 440 -20.51 -11.06 14.74
C ALA A 440 -19.58 -11.02 13.52
N LEU A 441 -18.92 -9.87 13.34
CA LEU A 441 -17.83 -9.66 12.40
C LEU A 441 -16.69 -8.88 13.07
N THR A 442 -15.53 -8.88 12.46
CA THR A 442 -14.40 -8.01 12.78
C THR A 442 -14.12 -7.15 11.57
N ALA A 443 -13.90 -5.87 11.79
CA ALA A 443 -13.68 -4.87 10.76
C ALA A 443 -12.67 -3.82 11.25
N HIS A 444 -12.35 -2.88 10.38
CA HIS A 444 -11.30 -1.90 10.61
C HIS A 444 -11.68 -0.56 9.98
N LEU A 445 -11.49 0.52 10.72
CA LEU A 445 -11.74 1.88 10.26
C LEU A 445 -10.42 2.66 10.13
N GLU A 446 -10.28 3.44 9.09
CA GLU A 446 -9.19 4.39 8.87
C GLU A 446 -9.72 5.75 8.38
N GLN A 447 -9.18 6.83 8.92
CA GLN A 447 -9.74 8.18 8.73
C GLN A 447 -9.73 8.67 7.28
N GLY A 448 -8.76 8.25 6.47
CA GLY A 448 -8.60 8.69 5.08
C GLY A 448 -9.46 7.90 4.11
N ASP A 449 -9.55 6.59 4.32
CA ASP A 449 -10.14 5.66 3.37
C ASP A 449 -11.48 5.11 3.79
N ASP A 450 -11.61 4.79 5.07
CA ASP A 450 -12.71 4.00 5.60
C ASP A 450 -13.08 4.50 7.00
N PRO A 451 -13.64 5.73 7.11
CA PRO A 451 -13.93 6.34 8.39
C PRO A 451 -15.21 5.84 9.05
N GLU A 452 -16.08 5.17 8.31
CA GLU A 452 -17.42 4.75 8.71
C GLU A 452 -17.83 3.45 8.04
N ASP A 453 -18.42 2.53 8.81
CA ASP A 453 -18.92 1.23 8.39
C ASP A 453 -20.43 1.12 8.65
N VAL A 454 -21.21 0.99 7.61
CA VAL A 454 -22.67 0.87 7.68
C VAL A 454 -23.12 -0.56 7.35
N TYR A 455 -23.86 -1.16 8.26
CA TYR A 455 -24.38 -2.52 8.10
C TYR A 455 -25.89 -2.57 8.20
N ARG A 456 -26.54 -3.39 7.36
CA ARG A 456 -27.97 -3.61 7.44
C ARG A 456 -28.31 -4.74 8.42
N ALA A 457 -29.07 -4.44 9.46
CA ALA A 457 -29.51 -5.38 10.48
C ALA A 457 -31.05 -5.45 10.58
N TYR A 458 -31.61 -6.55 11.10
CA TYR A 458 -33.05 -6.75 11.18
C TYR A 458 -33.55 -6.70 12.63
N VAL A 459 -34.53 -5.83 12.89
CA VAL A 459 -35.28 -5.74 14.13
C VAL A 459 -36.57 -6.55 13.98
N PRO A 460 -36.80 -7.62 14.76
CA PRO A 460 -38.01 -8.42 14.69
C PRO A 460 -39.28 -7.63 15.06
N ALA A 461 -40.44 -8.04 14.53
CA ALA A 461 -41.73 -7.54 14.97
C ALA A 461 -41.90 -7.73 16.49
N HIS A 462 -42.28 -6.69 17.22
CA HIS A 462 -42.42 -6.66 18.68
C HIS A 462 -41.18 -7.17 19.45
N GLY A 463 -40.05 -7.28 18.77
CA GLY A 463 -38.78 -7.78 19.33
C GLY A 463 -37.78 -6.69 19.64
N ARG A 464 -36.54 -7.08 19.79
CA ARG A 464 -35.41 -6.16 19.98
C ARG A 464 -34.18 -6.59 19.18
N LEU A 465 -33.35 -5.61 18.82
CA LEU A 465 -32.01 -5.77 18.30
C LEU A 465 -31.05 -5.22 19.34
N ASN A 466 -30.15 -6.04 19.85
CA ASN A 466 -29.03 -5.61 20.67
C ASN A 466 -27.81 -5.54 19.79
N VAL A 467 -27.09 -4.42 19.82
CA VAL A 467 -25.84 -4.20 19.08
C VAL A 467 -24.74 -3.95 20.09
N THR A 468 -23.63 -4.63 19.94
CA THR A 468 -22.43 -4.47 20.77
C THR A 468 -21.22 -4.30 19.87
N LEU A 469 -20.48 -3.22 20.06
CA LEU A 469 -19.22 -2.91 19.40
C LEU A 469 -18.10 -2.90 20.43
N ARG A 470 -17.01 -3.63 20.15
CA ARG A 470 -15.80 -3.70 20.97
C ARG A 470 -14.62 -3.16 20.15
N PRO A 471 -14.24 -1.90 20.33
CA PRO A 471 -13.19 -1.28 19.54
C PRO A 471 -11.81 -1.41 20.20
N SER A 472 -10.74 -1.27 19.38
CA SER A 472 -9.36 -1.13 19.84
C SER A 472 -8.99 0.32 20.24
N ALA A 473 -9.75 1.31 19.74
CA ALA A 473 -9.62 2.73 20.06
C ALA A 473 -11.01 3.37 20.21
N ASN A 474 -11.13 4.69 20.09
CA ASN A 474 -12.43 5.38 20.18
C ASN A 474 -13.22 5.20 18.88
N VAL A 475 -14.17 4.26 18.85
CA VAL A 475 -15.16 4.07 17.79
C VAL A 475 -16.54 4.21 18.38
N ASN A 476 -17.39 4.99 17.75
CA ASN A 476 -18.76 5.22 18.15
C ASN A 476 -19.72 4.28 17.43
N LEU A 477 -20.94 4.18 17.95
CA LEU A 477 -21.97 3.29 17.42
C LEU A 477 -23.30 4.01 17.29
N GLU A 478 -23.85 4.06 16.11
CA GLU A 478 -25.20 4.57 15.82
C GLU A 478 -26.11 3.49 15.26
N VAL A 479 -27.42 3.66 15.38
CA VAL A 479 -28.42 2.85 14.68
C VAL A 479 -29.46 3.78 14.08
N TRP A 480 -29.60 3.69 12.78
CA TRP A 480 -30.45 4.53 11.97
C TRP A 480 -31.70 3.78 11.48
N GLY A 481 -32.77 4.50 11.28
CA GLY A 481 -34.07 3.98 10.87
C GLY A 481 -34.15 3.57 9.40
N PRO A 482 -35.19 2.84 9.00
CA PRO A 482 -35.34 2.33 7.62
C PRO A 482 -35.56 3.41 6.56
N ARG A 483 -35.82 4.65 6.95
CA ARG A 483 -36.02 5.78 6.03
C ARG A 483 -34.78 6.62 5.82
N THR A 484 -33.72 6.36 6.58
CA THR A 484 -32.44 7.05 6.45
C THR A 484 -31.88 6.87 5.03
N SER A 485 -31.48 7.96 4.43
CA SER A 485 -30.85 7.98 3.09
C SER A 485 -29.33 7.99 3.17
N THR A 486 -28.79 8.53 4.26
CA THR A 486 -27.36 8.62 4.56
C THR A 486 -27.15 8.72 6.08
N VAL A 487 -26.08 8.14 6.60
CA VAL A 487 -25.70 8.30 8.04
C VAL A 487 -25.19 9.71 8.36
N PHE A 488 -24.94 10.53 7.35
CA PHE A 488 -24.52 11.93 7.50
C PHE A 488 -25.68 12.91 7.67
N GLU A 489 -26.92 12.43 7.88
CA GLU A 489 -28.08 13.29 8.12
C GLU A 489 -27.87 14.25 9.30
N ARG A 490 -28.43 15.45 9.19
CA ARG A 490 -28.33 16.50 10.23
C ARG A 490 -29.72 17.09 10.56
N GLY A 491 -29.79 17.77 11.70
CA GLY A 491 -30.97 18.55 12.09
C GLY A 491 -32.23 17.71 12.29
N ALA A 492 -33.32 18.05 11.61
CA ALA A 492 -34.61 17.40 11.78
C ALA A 492 -34.63 15.96 11.25
N ALA A 493 -33.93 15.67 10.14
CA ALA A 493 -33.82 14.33 9.58
C ALA A 493 -33.10 13.38 10.57
N ALA A 494 -31.94 13.79 11.08
CA ALA A 494 -31.24 13.01 12.08
C ALA A 494 -32.09 12.73 13.34
N ARG A 495 -32.76 13.76 13.88
CA ARG A 495 -33.64 13.57 15.05
C ARG A 495 -34.81 12.59 14.81
N ARG A 496 -35.26 12.47 13.57
CA ARG A 496 -36.35 11.55 13.20
C ARG A 496 -35.85 10.12 13.02
N ASP A 497 -34.69 9.96 12.40
CA ASP A 497 -34.27 8.69 11.85
C ASP A 497 -33.12 8.03 12.66
N LEU A 498 -32.40 8.75 13.51
CA LEU A 498 -31.46 8.19 14.49
C LEU A 498 -32.22 7.50 15.63
N LEU A 499 -32.10 6.19 15.72
CA LEU A 499 -32.84 5.37 16.70
C LEU A 499 -32.08 5.17 18.00
N ALA A 500 -30.76 5.12 17.94
CA ALA A 500 -29.89 4.95 19.12
C ALA A 500 -28.45 5.41 18.80
N LEU A 501 -27.75 5.87 19.83
CA LEU A 501 -26.36 6.31 19.79
C LEU A 501 -25.63 5.84 21.07
N SER A 502 -24.42 5.38 20.94
CA SER A 502 -23.46 5.15 22.02
C SER A 502 -22.09 5.70 21.60
N ALA A 503 -21.56 6.68 22.31
CA ALA A 503 -20.32 7.39 21.98
C ALA A 503 -19.46 7.62 23.24
N LYS A 504 -18.90 6.56 23.77
CA LYS A 504 -18.03 6.60 24.95
C LYS A 504 -16.61 6.95 24.55
N ARG A 505 -15.86 7.54 25.46
CA ARG A 505 -14.46 7.91 25.20
C ARG A 505 -13.53 6.70 25.25
N GLY A 506 -12.56 6.67 24.33
CA GLY A 506 -11.52 5.62 24.27
C GLY A 506 -12.06 4.27 23.80
N ALA A 507 -11.32 3.22 24.04
CA ALA A 507 -11.62 1.85 23.59
C ALA A 507 -12.71 1.15 24.45
N GLN A 508 -13.78 1.88 24.82
CA GLN A 508 -14.85 1.30 25.61
C GLN A 508 -15.87 0.58 24.73
N THR A 509 -16.40 -0.52 25.27
CA THR A 509 -17.47 -1.24 24.57
C THR A 509 -18.73 -0.39 24.43
N GLU A 510 -19.17 -0.18 23.18
CA GLU A 510 -20.43 0.48 22.86
C GLU A 510 -21.57 -0.52 22.85
N ARG A 511 -22.75 -0.12 23.32
CA ARG A 511 -23.96 -0.96 23.35
C ARG A 511 -25.19 -0.12 23.13
N VAL A 512 -26.02 -0.57 22.20
CA VAL A 512 -27.34 0.00 21.97
C VAL A 512 -28.40 -1.10 21.83
N THR A 513 -29.65 -0.76 22.14
CA THR A 513 -30.79 -1.64 21.98
C THR A 513 -31.88 -0.91 21.23
N VAL A 514 -32.30 -1.44 20.09
CA VAL A 514 -33.44 -0.92 19.32
C VAL A 514 -34.64 -1.85 19.48
N ARG A 515 -35.79 -1.30 19.84
CA ARG A 515 -37.05 -2.04 20.00
C ARG A 515 -37.88 -1.95 18.72
N GLY A 516 -38.43 -3.08 18.30
CA GLY A 516 -39.40 -3.17 17.19
C GLY A 516 -40.80 -2.85 17.72
N ALA A 517 -41.43 -1.85 17.14
CA ALA A 517 -42.87 -1.59 17.29
C ALA A 517 -43.59 -2.04 16.02
N GLY A 518 -44.59 -2.90 16.13
CA GLY A 518 -45.35 -3.39 14.98
C GLY A 518 -44.56 -4.40 14.11
N ALA A 519 -44.62 -4.24 12.79
CA ALA A 519 -43.93 -5.15 11.85
C ALA A 519 -42.43 -5.08 11.96
N GLY A 520 -41.75 -6.19 11.68
CA GLY A 520 -40.29 -6.25 11.63
C GLY A 520 -39.73 -5.34 10.53
N LYS A 521 -38.57 -4.76 10.79
CA LYS A 521 -37.95 -3.80 9.88
C LYS A 521 -36.42 -3.94 9.83
N TYR A 522 -35.83 -3.53 8.73
CA TYR A 522 -34.40 -3.31 8.62
C TYR A 522 -34.04 -1.94 9.20
N VAL A 523 -32.86 -1.88 9.78
CA VAL A 523 -32.19 -0.68 10.30
C VAL A 523 -30.76 -0.71 9.81
N TYR A 524 -30.08 0.44 9.89
CA TYR A 524 -28.69 0.57 9.55
C TYR A 524 -27.87 0.76 10.83
N VAL A 525 -26.87 -0.07 11.02
CA VAL A 525 -25.92 -0.02 12.13
C VAL A 525 -24.67 0.64 11.59
N ASP A 526 -24.26 1.72 12.21
CA ASP A 526 -23.16 2.55 11.79
C ASP A 526 -22.09 2.55 12.88
N ALA A 527 -20.85 2.17 12.52
CA ALA A 527 -19.66 2.25 13.35
C ALA A 527 -18.71 3.28 12.74
N PHE A 528 -18.31 4.30 13.48
CA PHE A 528 -17.50 5.39 12.95
C PHE A 528 -16.42 5.85 13.92
N LEU A 529 -15.32 6.38 13.38
CA LEU A 529 -14.18 6.85 14.16
C LEU A 529 -14.56 8.01 15.07
N GLY A 530 -14.16 7.90 16.33
CA GLY A 530 -14.25 9.00 17.29
C GLY A 530 -13.20 10.08 17.04
N LYS A 531 -13.46 11.29 17.51
CA LYS A 531 -12.58 12.45 17.31
C LYS A 531 -11.13 12.15 17.71
N GLY A 532 -10.20 12.39 16.80
CA GLY A 532 -8.75 12.29 17.03
C GLY A 532 -8.19 10.87 16.92
N VAL A 533 -8.99 9.91 16.49
CA VAL A 533 -8.56 8.56 16.12
C VAL A 533 -8.41 8.50 14.62
N ARG A 534 -7.29 7.98 14.16
CA ARG A 534 -7.03 7.77 12.74
C ARG A 534 -7.31 6.34 12.29
N ASP A 535 -7.10 5.37 13.18
CA ASP A 535 -7.06 3.95 12.87
C ASP A 535 -7.62 3.14 14.06
N ALA A 536 -8.59 2.26 13.82
CA ALA A 536 -9.18 1.42 14.85
C ALA A 536 -9.80 0.14 14.30
N GLY A 537 -9.32 -1.01 14.78
CA GLY A 537 -10.05 -2.27 14.59
C GLY A 537 -11.19 -2.40 15.60
N TYR A 538 -12.25 -3.10 15.24
CA TYR A 538 -13.36 -3.41 16.13
C TYR A 538 -14.00 -4.78 15.85
N THR A 539 -14.74 -5.27 16.85
CA THR A 539 -15.67 -6.40 16.68
C THR A 539 -17.09 -5.88 16.88
N LEU A 540 -17.95 -6.05 15.89
CA LEU A 540 -19.36 -5.74 15.93
C LEU A 540 -20.18 -7.00 16.06
N SER A 541 -21.14 -7.03 17.00
CA SER A 541 -22.05 -8.17 17.16
C SER A 541 -23.50 -7.73 17.30
N VAL A 542 -24.40 -8.47 16.67
CA VAL A 542 -25.83 -8.25 16.74
C VAL A 542 -26.58 -9.48 17.21
N ALA A 543 -27.53 -9.28 18.11
CA ALA A 543 -28.45 -10.30 18.60
C ALA A 543 -29.89 -9.81 18.54
N SER A 544 -30.71 -10.50 17.77
CA SER A 544 -32.16 -10.23 17.70
C SER A 544 -32.94 -11.21 18.60
N ALA A 545 -33.84 -10.69 19.39
CA ALA A 545 -34.75 -11.50 20.21
C ALA A 545 -36.21 -11.12 19.91
N ARG A 546 -37.08 -12.12 19.76
CA ARG A 546 -38.55 -11.92 19.84
C ARG A 546 -38.95 -11.80 21.32
N ARG A 547 -40.02 -11.10 21.61
CA ARG A 547 -40.65 -11.13 22.96
C ARG A 547 -41.21 -12.51 23.24
#